data_254f8cea4cff06b85421bad1019c7181
#
_entry.id   254f8cea4cff06b85421bad1019c7181
#
_cell.length_a   1.000
_cell.length_b   1.000
_cell.length_c   1.000
_cell.angle_alpha   90.00
_cell.angle_beta   90.00
_cell.angle_gamma   90.00
#
_symmetry.space_group_name_H-M   'P 1'
#
loop_
_entity.id
_entity.type
_entity.pdbx_description
1 polymer ?
#
loop_
_entity_poly.entity_id
_entity_poly.type
_entity_poly.pdbx_seq_one_letter_code
_entity_poly.pdbx_strand_id
1 'polypeptide(L)'
;MAPGTKDPVAGADEVVSFAEEHGLPVAIKAAFGGGGRGMKVAYTLEEIPELYESATREATAAFGRGECFVERYLDKARHVEAQVLADQHGNVVVVGTRDCSLQRRFQKLVEEAPAPFLTDEQRERIHASAKAICREAGYFGAGTVEYLVGSDGLISFLEVNTRLQVEHPVTEATTGIDLVREQFRIARGEPLLFDGDPAAHGHAIEFRINGEDAAANFMPAPGTVTAYAEPAGPGVRVDSGVRAGSVVGGQFDSMLAKLIVTGRTRREAIERARRALGEYVVAGFPTVIPFHQAMLNNPAFVGDEDGFSVYTRWIEEEWDGELPSTPATDEDADTGAPARRTFAVEIDGRRIEVALPEELVAAGPAKRKPKKRRANKAAVSGDAVASPMQASVIKVNVEEGQEVAEGDVLLVLEAMKMENPVKAHKVGAVTGLAVEVGGQVNKGAVLMELK
;
A
#
# COMPACT_ATOMS: atom_id res chain seq x y z
N MET A 1 -21.79 13.60 7.66
CA MET A 1 -21.14 12.50 8.41
C MET A 1 -22.10 11.34 8.41
N ALA A 2 -21.62 10.11 8.36
CA ALA A 2 -22.45 8.96 8.64
C ALA A 2 -23.04 9.11 10.05
N PRO A 3 -24.29 8.70 10.29
CA PRO A 3 -24.85 8.66 11.63
C PRO A 3 -23.97 7.83 12.56
N GLY A 4 -23.79 8.28 13.79
CA GLY A 4 -23.00 7.59 14.82
C GLY A 4 -23.37 8.05 16.20
N THR A 5 -23.16 7.21 17.21
CA THR A 5 -23.40 7.55 18.61
C THR A 5 -22.37 8.56 19.10
N LYS A 6 -22.77 9.49 19.94
CA LYS A 6 -21.87 10.48 20.55
C LYS A 6 -21.13 9.91 21.75
N ASP A 7 -21.80 9.02 22.47
CA ASP A 7 -21.31 8.34 23.66
C ASP A 7 -21.18 6.84 23.39
N PRO A 8 -20.34 6.11 24.14
CA PRO A 8 -20.30 4.66 24.07
C PRO A 8 -21.67 4.05 24.38
N VAL A 9 -22.05 3.04 23.60
CA VAL A 9 -23.30 2.32 23.80
C VAL A 9 -23.27 1.45 25.06
N ALA A 10 -24.38 1.39 25.77
CA ALA A 10 -24.49 0.66 27.03
C ALA A 10 -24.64 -0.87 26.83
N GLY A 11 -25.11 -1.32 25.67
CA GLY A 11 -25.32 -2.73 25.36
C GLY A 11 -25.77 -2.99 23.93
N ALA A 12 -25.94 -4.27 23.59
CA ALA A 12 -26.36 -4.70 22.28
C ALA A 12 -27.74 -4.14 21.86
N ASP A 13 -28.67 -3.97 22.81
CA ASP A 13 -30.02 -3.44 22.54
C ASP A 13 -29.97 -2.00 21.99
N GLU A 14 -29.03 -1.19 22.47
CA GLU A 14 -28.82 0.17 21.95
C GLU A 14 -28.24 0.15 20.53
N VAL A 15 -27.38 -0.82 20.22
CA VAL A 15 -26.86 -1.06 18.86
C VAL A 15 -27.98 -1.47 17.91
N VAL A 16 -28.89 -2.36 18.36
CA VAL A 16 -30.06 -2.79 17.58
C VAL A 16 -30.97 -1.57 17.31
N SER A 17 -31.27 -0.79 18.34
CA SER A 17 -32.12 0.43 18.18
C SER A 17 -31.49 1.42 17.21
N PHE A 18 -30.17 1.62 17.27
CA PHE A 18 -29.43 2.46 16.32
C PHE A 18 -29.53 1.93 14.89
N ALA A 19 -29.40 0.60 14.71
CA ALA A 19 -29.50 -0.04 13.39
C ALA A 19 -30.91 0.05 12.81
N GLU A 20 -31.94 -0.07 13.63
CA GLU A 20 -33.37 0.12 13.23
C GLU A 20 -33.65 1.55 12.77
N GLU A 21 -33.08 2.56 13.45
CA GLU A 21 -33.28 3.98 13.13
C GLU A 21 -32.47 4.42 11.90
N HIS A 22 -31.20 3.98 11.79
CA HIS A 22 -30.25 4.49 10.80
C HIS A 22 -29.96 3.51 9.65
N GLY A 23 -30.50 2.29 9.74
CA GLY A 23 -30.30 1.21 8.76
C GLY A 23 -29.01 0.41 8.96
N LEU A 24 -28.93 -0.73 8.27
CA LEU A 24 -27.78 -1.63 8.21
C LEU A 24 -26.98 -1.37 6.92
N PRO A 25 -25.69 -1.79 6.89
CA PRO A 25 -24.90 -2.37 7.99
C PRO A 25 -24.43 -1.31 9.00
N VAL A 26 -24.09 -1.75 10.21
CA VAL A 26 -23.52 -0.90 11.27
C VAL A 26 -22.17 -1.41 11.73
N ALA A 27 -21.26 -0.49 12.06
CA ALA A 27 -19.97 -0.81 12.64
C ALA A 27 -19.98 -0.57 14.16
N ILE A 28 -19.58 -1.57 14.91
CA ILE A 28 -19.35 -1.52 16.35
C ILE A 28 -17.85 -1.33 16.54
N LYS A 29 -17.43 -0.21 17.11
CA LYS A 29 -16.00 0.18 17.20
C LYS A 29 -15.58 0.35 18.64
N ALA A 30 -14.47 -0.25 19.05
CA ALA A 30 -13.85 -0.01 20.34
C ALA A 30 -13.47 1.47 20.49
N ALA A 31 -13.84 2.11 21.60
CA ALA A 31 -13.59 3.53 21.87
C ALA A 31 -12.10 3.91 21.86
N PHE A 32 -11.23 2.97 22.21
CA PHE A 32 -9.77 3.15 22.29
C PHE A 32 -9.04 2.38 21.20
N GLY A 33 -9.79 1.81 20.21
CA GLY A 33 -9.25 1.10 19.05
C GLY A 33 -8.82 2.04 17.94
N GLY A 34 -7.95 1.53 17.07
CA GLY A 34 -7.51 2.22 15.86
C GLY A 34 -7.10 1.22 14.79
N GLY A 35 -7.05 1.64 13.51
CA GLY A 35 -6.61 0.81 12.39
C GLY A 35 -7.46 -0.44 12.16
N GLY A 36 -8.77 -0.40 12.48
CA GLY A 36 -9.69 -1.54 12.31
C GLY A 36 -9.64 -2.58 13.44
N ARG A 37 -8.75 -2.46 14.41
CA ARG A 37 -8.73 -3.32 15.60
C ARG A 37 -9.90 -3.01 16.53
N GLY A 38 -10.64 -4.05 16.93
CA GLY A 38 -11.82 -3.91 17.79
C GLY A 38 -13.03 -3.34 17.02
N MET A 39 -13.09 -3.49 15.69
CA MET A 39 -14.23 -3.17 14.86
C MET A 39 -14.93 -4.44 14.40
N LYS A 40 -16.25 -4.50 14.54
CA LYS A 40 -17.12 -5.54 13.98
C LYS A 40 -18.19 -4.87 13.14
N VAL A 41 -18.56 -5.50 12.03
CA VAL A 41 -19.63 -5.01 11.16
C VAL A 41 -20.78 -5.99 11.19
N ALA A 42 -21.98 -5.50 11.55
CA ALA A 42 -23.20 -6.28 11.53
C ALA A 42 -24.00 -5.93 10.28
N TYR A 43 -24.35 -6.95 9.50
CA TYR A 43 -25.16 -6.84 8.30
C TYR A 43 -26.64 -7.17 8.55
N THR A 44 -26.91 -7.86 9.65
CA THR A 44 -28.27 -8.19 10.10
C THR A 44 -28.47 -7.83 11.58
N LEU A 45 -29.72 -7.64 12.01
CA LEU A 45 -30.02 -7.32 13.42
C LEU A 45 -29.68 -8.50 14.35
N GLU A 46 -29.81 -9.71 13.86
CA GLU A 46 -29.57 -10.95 14.60
C GLU A 46 -28.09 -11.14 14.97
N GLU A 47 -27.16 -10.61 14.16
CA GLU A 47 -25.72 -10.70 14.39
C GLU A 47 -25.24 -9.75 15.49
N ILE A 48 -25.98 -8.65 15.74
CA ILE A 48 -25.55 -7.55 16.60
C ILE A 48 -25.16 -8.02 18.01
N PRO A 49 -25.96 -8.82 18.73
CA PRO A 49 -25.62 -9.19 20.11
C PRO A 49 -24.27 -9.91 20.21
N GLU A 50 -24.03 -10.90 19.34
CA GLU A 50 -22.78 -11.68 19.34
C GLU A 50 -21.57 -10.80 18.96
N LEU A 51 -21.73 -9.96 17.93
CA LEU A 51 -20.66 -9.07 17.45
C LEU A 51 -20.33 -7.97 18.47
N TYR A 52 -21.33 -7.44 19.20
CA TYR A 52 -21.12 -6.48 20.28
C TYR A 52 -20.31 -7.11 21.43
N GLU A 53 -20.69 -8.30 21.88
CA GLU A 53 -19.93 -9.03 22.91
C GLU A 53 -18.51 -9.33 22.45
N SER A 54 -18.33 -9.73 21.20
CA SER A 54 -17.01 -10.00 20.60
C SER A 54 -16.15 -8.73 20.58
N ALA A 55 -16.71 -7.60 20.11
CA ALA A 55 -16.02 -6.32 20.08
C ALA A 55 -15.61 -5.86 21.50
N THR A 56 -16.51 -5.98 22.47
CA THR A 56 -16.26 -5.62 23.87
C THR A 56 -15.15 -6.48 24.50
N ARG A 57 -15.16 -7.81 24.25
CA ARG A 57 -14.11 -8.72 24.73
C ARG A 57 -12.76 -8.37 24.12
N GLU A 58 -12.70 -8.16 22.80
CA GLU A 58 -11.47 -7.78 22.10
C GLU A 58 -10.93 -6.43 22.58
N ALA A 59 -11.83 -5.44 22.76
CA ALA A 59 -11.45 -4.13 23.27
C ALA A 59 -10.87 -4.21 24.68
N THR A 60 -11.51 -4.98 25.58
CA THR A 60 -11.04 -5.19 26.94
C THR A 60 -9.69 -5.88 26.95
N ALA A 61 -9.50 -6.91 26.14
CA ALA A 61 -8.23 -7.64 26.06
C ALA A 61 -7.08 -6.78 25.49
N ALA A 62 -7.38 -5.94 24.49
CA ALA A 62 -6.36 -5.14 23.80
C ALA A 62 -6.04 -3.81 24.50
N PHE A 63 -7.05 -3.16 25.10
CA PHE A 63 -6.98 -1.77 25.61
C PHE A 63 -7.31 -1.65 27.10
N GLY A 64 -7.70 -2.74 27.78
CA GLY A 64 -8.11 -2.74 29.20
C GLY A 64 -9.49 -2.15 29.45
N ARG A 65 -10.20 -1.75 28.41
CA ARG A 65 -11.53 -1.08 28.45
C ARG A 65 -12.39 -1.57 27.28
N GLY A 66 -13.67 -1.86 27.57
CA GLY A 66 -14.59 -2.49 26.61
C GLY A 66 -15.63 -1.55 25.98
N GLU A 67 -15.52 -0.23 26.19
CA GLU A 67 -16.48 0.73 25.63
C GLU A 67 -16.44 0.72 24.10
N CYS A 68 -17.64 0.66 23.50
CA CYS A 68 -17.82 0.67 22.05
C CYS A 68 -18.75 1.80 21.61
N PHE A 69 -18.45 2.40 20.46
CA PHE A 69 -19.35 3.26 19.70
C PHE A 69 -19.99 2.50 18.55
N VAL A 70 -21.11 3.02 18.06
CA VAL A 70 -21.75 2.49 16.86
C VAL A 70 -21.88 3.60 15.83
N GLU A 71 -21.64 3.24 14.57
CA GLU A 71 -21.88 4.12 13.44
C GLU A 71 -22.44 3.36 12.25
N ARG A 72 -23.13 4.07 11.37
CA ARG A 72 -23.52 3.53 10.07
C ARG A 72 -22.28 3.12 9.30
N TYR A 73 -22.20 1.84 8.92
CA TYR A 73 -21.11 1.35 8.07
C TYR A 73 -21.43 1.62 6.60
N LEU A 74 -20.45 2.14 5.88
CA LEU A 74 -20.58 2.33 4.45
C LEU A 74 -19.97 1.12 3.74
N ASP A 75 -20.85 0.24 3.28
CA ASP A 75 -20.44 -0.91 2.49
C ASP A 75 -19.99 -0.49 1.10
N LYS A 76 -18.97 -1.19 0.57
CA LYS A 76 -18.39 -0.93 -0.76
C LYS A 76 -18.11 0.56 -1.01
N ALA A 77 -17.62 1.25 0.02
CA ALA A 77 -17.36 2.67 -0.05
C ALA A 77 -16.14 2.99 -0.90
N ARG A 78 -16.27 4.04 -1.72
CA ARG A 78 -15.13 4.66 -2.39
C ARG A 78 -14.39 5.58 -1.43
N HIS A 79 -13.08 5.66 -1.60
CA HIS A 79 -12.22 6.62 -0.90
C HIS A 79 -12.00 7.83 -1.82
N VAL A 80 -12.70 8.91 -1.52
CA VAL A 80 -12.60 10.18 -2.26
C VAL A 80 -12.01 11.23 -1.36
N GLU A 81 -11.09 12.04 -1.88
CA GLU A 81 -10.43 13.07 -1.10
C GLU A 81 -10.39 14.41 -1.81
N ALA A 82 -10.37 15.49 -1.04
CA ALA A 82 -10.26 16.86 -1.51
C ALA A 82 -8.88 17.43 -1.19
N GLN A 83 -8.11 17.82 -2.22
CA GLN A 83 -6.85 18.55 -2.04
C GLN A 83 -7.16 19.99 -1.65
N VAL A 84 -6.67 20.40 -0.48
CA VAL A 84 -6.86 21.75 0.02
C VAL A 84 -5.54 22.52 -0.01
N LEU A 85 -5.63 23.79 -0.38
CA LEU A 85 -4.63 24.82 -0.06
C LEU A 85 -5.31 25.91 0.76
N ALA A 86 -4.69 26.27 1.87
CA ALA A 86 -5.16 27.34 2.73
C ALA A 86 -3.99 28.27 3.13
N ASP A 87 -4.19 29.58 3.03
CA ASP A 87 -3.17 30.54 3.42
C ASP A 87 -3.41 31.11 4.83
N GLN A 88 -2.47 31.92 5.30
CA GLN A 88 -2.54 32.57 6.62
C GLN A 88 -3.48 33.79 6.63
N HIS A 89 -4.12 34.11 5.50
CA HIS A 89 -5.04 35.24 5.32
C HIS A 89 -6.53 34.80 5.35
N GLY A 90 -6.79 33.50 5.58
CA GLY A 90 -8.13 32.93 5.67
C GLY A 90 -8.70 32.44 4.32
N ASN A 91 -7.92 32.51 3.25
CA ASN A 91 -8.33 31.93 1.98
C ASN A 91 -8.17 30.40 2.01
N VAL A 92 -9.21 29.69 1.63
CA VAL A 92 -9.23 28.21 1.53
C VAL A 92 -9.83 27.83 0.21
N VAL A 93 -9.10 27.05 -0.59
CA VAL A 93 -9.54 26.52 -1.89
C VAL A 93 -9.37 25.01 -1.94
N VAL A 94 -10.22 24.36 -2.74
CA VAL A 94 -10.08 22.93 -3.09
C VAL A 94 -9.48 22.86 -4.49
N VAL A 95 -8.27 22.31 -4.60
CA VAL A 95 -7.51 22.18 -5.86
C VAL A 95 -7.99 20.98 -6.69
N GLY A 96 -9.04 20.33 -6.27
CA GLY A 96 -9.68 19.21 -6.94
C GLY A 96 -9.86 18.02 -6.04
N THR A 97 -10.49 16.97 -6.58
CA THR A 97 -10.74 15.70 -5.88
C THR A 97 -9.87 14.61 -6.46
N ARG A 98 -9.57 13.60 -5.64
CA ARG A 98 -8.95 12.35 -6.06
C ARG A 98 -9.80 11.18 -5.64
N ASP A 99 -9.77 10.11 -6.41
CA ASP A 99 -10.24 8.79 -6.01
C ASP A 99 -9.04 7.91 -5.67
N CYS A 100 -9.07 7.31 -4.50
CA CYS A 100 -8.03 6.45 -3.96
C CYS A 100 -8.61 5.10 -3.53
N SER A 101 -9.67 4.64 -4.18
CA SER A 101 -10.42 3.44 -3.78
C SER A 101 -9.65 2.15 -4.03
N LEU A 102 -8.75 2.10 -5.02
CA LEU A 102 -7.96 0.90 -5.28
C LEU A 102 -6.83 0.77 -4.27
N GLN A 103 -7.11 0.05 -3.21
CA GLN A 103 -6.25 -0.14 -2.04
C GLN A 103 -6.05 -1.61 -1.74
N ARG A 104 -4.98 -1.92 -1.03
CA ARG A 104 -4.73 -3.23 -0.43
C ARG A 104 -4.40 -3.03 1.05
N ARG A 105 -5.21 -3.59 1.96
CA ARG A 105 -5.06 -3.42 3.42
C ARG A 105 -4.94 -1.95 3.81
N PHE A 106 -5.82 -1.11 3.28
CA PHE A 106 -5.84 0.35 3.47
C PHE A 106 -4.60 1.10 2.93
N GLN A 107 -3.75 0.46 2.15
CA GLN A 107 -2.66 1.11 1.42
C GLN A 107 -3.09 1.36 -0.02
N LYS A 108 -3.07 2.61 -0.43
CA LYS A 108 -3.42 3.06 -1.78
C LYS A 108 -2.43 2.47 -2.79
N LEU A 109 -2.92 1.98 -3.92
CA LEU A 109 -2.11 1.42 -5.01
C LEU A 109 -2.27 2.19 -6.31
N VAL A 110 -3.47 2.72 -6.57
CA VAL A 110 -3.79 3.56 -7.72
C VAL A 110 -4.66 4.71 -7.28
N GLU A 111 -4.29 5.90 -7.70
CA GLU A 111 -5.01 7.14 -7.44
C GLU A 111 -5.29 7.89 -8.73
N GLU A 112 -6.45 8.51 -8.83
CA GLU A 112 -6.82 9.26 -10.03
C GLU A 112 -7.48 10.62 -9.71
N ALA A 113 -7.25 11.62 -10.57
CA ALA A 113 -7.82 12.95 -10.49
C ALA A 113 -8.33 13.43 -11.86
N PRO A 114 -9.45 14.17 -11.87
CA PRO A 114 -10.40 14.32 -10.76
C PRO A 114 -11.05 12.98 -10.42
N ALA A 115 -11.59 12.83 -9.20
CA ALA A 115 -12.32 11.62 -8.81
C ALA A 115 -13.44 11.35 -9.84
N PRO A 116 -13.41 10.20 -10.55
CA PRO A 116 -14.38 9.91 -11.60
C PRO A 116 -15.75 9.57 -11.02
N PHE A 117 -16.79 9.66 -11.84
CA PHE A 117 -18.16 9.23 -11.50
C PHE A 117 -18.75 9.85 -10.22
N LEU A 118 -18.29 11.05 -9.84
CA LEU A 118 -18.98 11.88 -8.86
C LEU A 118 -20.04 12.72 -9.57
N THR A 119 -21.23 12.81 -8.97
CA THR A 119 -22.23 13.80 -9.41
C THR A 119 -21.73 15.22 -9.08
N ASP A 120 -22.26 16.21 -9.77
CA ASP A 120 -21.91 17.62 -9.49
C ASP A 120 -22.28 17.99 -8.03
N GLU A 121 -23.43 17.51 -7.55
CA GLU A 121 -23.86 17.71 -6.16
C GLU A 121 -22.88 17.09 -5.16
N GLN A 122 -22.41 15.86 -5.41
CA GLN A 122 -21.41 15.21 -4.54
C GLN A 122 -20.10 16.00 -4.52
N ARG A 123 -19.63 16.45 -5.67
CA ARG A 123 -18.42 17.26 -5.79
C ARG A 123 -18.54 18.58 -5.03
N GLU A 124 -19.62 19.31 -5.26
CA GLU A 124 -19.88 20.57 -4.55
C GLU A 124 -19.96 20.39 -3.04
N ARG A 125 -20.60 19.33 -2.58
CA ARG A 125 -20.72 18.99 -1.17
C ARG A 125 -19.36 18.66 -0.54
N ILE A 126 -18.51 17.88 -1.22
CA ILE A 126 -17.14 17.58 -0.79
C ILE A 126 -16.32 18.87 -0.69
N HIS A 127 -16.34 19.72 -1.72
CA HIS A 127 -15.62 20.99 -1.74
C HIS A 127 -16.09 21.94 -0.62
N ALA A 128 -17.40 22.10 -0.45
CA ALA A 128 -17.95 22.95 0.59
C ALA A 128 -17.58 22.46 1.99
N SER A 129 -17.69 21.15 2.23
CA SER A 129 -17.32 20.51 3.50
C SER A 129 -15.83 20.67 3.80
N ALA A 130 -14.95 20.38 2.85
CA ALA A 130 -13.51 20.50 3.04
C ALA A 130 -13.08 21.94 3.39
N LYS A 131 -13.64 22.93 2.68
CA LYS A 131 -13.41 24.35 2.99
C LYS A 131 -13.93 24.75 4.36
N ALA A 132 -15.11 24.27 4.76
CA ALA A 132 -15.70 24.57 6.06
C ALA A 132 -14.85 23.98 7.21
N ILE A 133 -14.42 22.73 7.08
CA ILE A 133 -13.55 22.06 8.07
C ILE A 133 -12.24 22.84 8.25
N CYS A 134 -11.55 23.18 7.15
CA CYS A 134 -10.27 23.88 7.21
C CYS A 134 -10.41 25.30 7.78
N ARG A 135 -11.48 26.02 7.45
CA ARG A 135 -11.75 27.37 8.01
C ARG A 135 -12.03 27.32 9.50
N GLU A 136 -12.88 26.40 9.94
CA GLU A 136 -13.22 26.24 11.36
C GLU A 136 -12.01 25.85 12.20
N ALA A 137 -11.11 25.02 11.64
CA ALA A 137 -9.87 24.64 12.29
C ALA A 137 -8.77 25.72 12.23
N GLY A 138 -8.96 26.82 11.50
CA GLY A 138 -7.89 27.81 11.26
C GLY A 138 -6.69 27.22 10.53
N TYR A 139 -6.91 26.22 9.69
CA TYR A 139 -5.85 25.48 9.00
C TYR A 139 -5.18 26.34 7.93
N PHE A 140 -3.84 26.23 7.82
CA PHE A 140 -3.07 26.76 6.70
C PHE A 140 -1.99 25.78 6.26
N GLY A 141 -1.72 25.73 4.96
CA GLY A 141 -0.82 24.77 4.33
C GLY A 141 -1.48 24.02 3.19
N ALA A 142 -0.78 23.03 2.65
CA ALA A 142 -1.37 22.00 1.79
C ALA A 142 -1.85 20.85 2.65
N GLY A 143 -3.11 20.49 2.52
CA GLY A 143 -3.74 19.41 3.27
C GLY A 143 -4.73 18.64 2.41
N THR A 144 -5.19 17.52 2.92
CA THR A 144 -6.19 16.68 2.24
C THR A 144 -7.28 16.31 3.21
N VAL A 145 -8.52 16.51 2.80
CA VAL A 145 -9.71 16.07 3.54
C VAL A 145 -10.24 14.82 2.88
N GLU A 146 -10.27 13.72 3.62
CA GLU A 146 -10.65 12.40 3.14
C GLU A 146 -12.10 12.07 3.48
N TYR A 147 -12.78 11.41 2.54
CA TYR A 147 -14.18 11.01 2.64
C TYR A 147 -14.36 9.58 2.17
N LEU A 148 -15.34 8.90 2.78
CA LEU A 148 -15.93 7.69 2.22
C LEU A 148 -17.23 8.05 1.52
N VAL A 149 -17.39 7.57 0.29
CA VAL A 149 -18.61 7.73 -0.51
C VAL A 149 -19.24 6.37 -0.70
N GLY A 150 -20.38 6.16 -0.02
CA GLY A 150 -21.13 4.90 -0.09
C GLY A 150 -21.81 4.70 -1.44
N SER A 151 -22.18 3.46 -1.72
CA SER A 151 -22.95 3.09 -2.92
C SER A 151 -24.36 3.73 -2.95
N ASP A 152 -24.88 4.12 -1.79
CA ASP A 152 -26.12 4.87 -1.60
C ASP A 152 -25.95 6.40 -1.81
N GLY A 153 -24.75 6.85 -2.15
CA GLY A 153 -24.39 8.26 -2.33
C GLY A 153 -24.13 9.02 -1.03
N LEU A 154 -24.16 8.36 0.13
CA LEU A 154 -23.81 8.98 1.42
C LEU A 154 -22.31 9.34 1.42
N ILE A 155 -22.01 10.59 1.77
CA ILE A 155 -20.66 11.11 1.94
C ILE A 155 -20.36 11.22 3.43
N SER A 156 -19.39 10.45 3.91
CA SER A 156 -18.90 10.51 5.29
C SER A 156 -17.49 11.07 5.35
N PHE A 157 -17.27 12.06 6.21
CA PHE A 157 -15.95 12.56 6.55
C PHE A 157 -15.14 11.46 7.26
N LEU A 158 -13.89 11.27 6.86
CA LEU A 158 -12.98 10.30 7.47
C LEU A 158 -11.94 11.00 8.34
N GLU A 159 -11.04 11.77 7.72
CA GLU A 159 -9.96 12.47 8.43
C GLU A 159 -9.42 13.66 7.63
N VAL A 160 -8.54 14.46 8.27
CA VAL A 160 -7.73 15.48 7.61
C VAL A 160 -6.26 15.10 7.72
N ASN A 161 -5.59 14.98 6.58
CA ASN A 161 -4.14 14.87 6.53
C ASN A 161 -3.54 16.26 6.38
N THR A 162 -2.90 16.76 7.45
CA THR A 162 -2.33 18.12 7.51
C THR A 162 -0.93 18.18 6.89
N ARG A 163 -0.78 17.56 5.73
CA ARG A 163 0.46 17.45 4.97
C ARG A 163 0.15 17.17 3.50
N LEU A 164 1.16 17.34 2.66
CA LEU A 164 1.10 16.83 1.30
C LEU A 164 1.13 15.30 1.29
N GLN A 165 0.33 14.68 0.42
CA GLN A 165 0.24 13.23 0.28
C GLN A 165 1.04 12.72 -0.92
N VAL A 166 1.25 11.39 -0.99
CA VAL A 166 1.99 10.72 -2.06
C VAL A 166 1.37 11.02 -3.41
N GLU A 167 0.05 10.98 -3.49
CA GLU A 167 -0.81 11.08 -4.67
C GLU A 167 -1.05 12.53 -5.17
N HIS A 168 -0.39 13.53 -4.59
CA HIS A 168 -0.51 14.92 -5.04
C HIS A 168 -0.19 15.14 -6.54
N PRO A 169 0.69 14.36 -7.19
CA PRO A 169 1.05 14.56 -8.58
C PRO A 169 -0.13 14.48 -9.57
N VAL A 170 -1.16 13.67 -9.30
CA VAL A 170 -2.34 13.62 -10.20
C VAL A 170 -3.13 14.93 -10.16
N THR A 171 -3.17 15.60 -9.01
CA THR A 171 -3.78 16.93 -8.88
C THR A 171 -2.94 17.99 -9.60
N GLU A 172 -1.62 17.97 -9.43
CA GLU A 172 -0.69 18.84 -10.16
C GLU A 172 -0.84 18.68 -11.67
N ALA A 173 -0.90 17.42 -12.13
CA ALA A 173 -0.99 17.10 -13.56
C ALA A 173 -2.31 17.59 -14.21
N THR A 174 -3.39 17.66 -13.44
CA THR A 174 -4.71 18.10 -13.95
C THR A 174 -4.96 19.60 -13.76
N THR A 175 -4.26 20.26 -12.84
CA THR A 175 -4.49 21.69 -12.55
C THR A 175 -3.34 22.59 -12.98
N GLY A 176 -2.15 22.03 -13.19
CA GLY A 176 -0.94 22.81 -13.49
C GLY A 176 -0.37 23.56 -12.29
N ILE A 177 -0.89 23.29 -11.08
CA ILE A 177 -0.44 23.93 -9.83
C ILE A 177 0.64 23.07 -9.18
N ASP A 178 1.82 23.65 -8.91
CA ASP A 178 2.89 23.04 -8.15
C ASP A 178 2.56 23.16 -6.65
N LEU A 179 1.99 22.08 -6.07
CA LEU A 179 1.53 22.04 -4.68
C LEU A 179 2.70 22.18 -3.68
N VAL A 180 3.86 21.65 -4.01
CA VAL A 180 5.07 21.78 -3.19
C VAL A 180 5.52 23.24 -3.12
N ARG A 181 5.51 23.93 -4.25
CA ARG A 181 5.84 25.34 -4.31
C ARG A 181 4.84 26.20 -3.53
N GLU A 182 3.54 25.88 -3.66
CA GLU A 182 2.50 26.57 -2.89
C GLU A 182 2.67 26.37 -1.38
N GLN A 183 3.09 25.19 -0.90
CA GLN A 183 3.42 24.98 0.51
C GLN A 183 4.49 25.96 1.00
N PHE A 184 5.59 26.15 0.23
CA PHE A 184 6.64 27.09 0.58
C PHE A 184 6.16 28.54 0.60
N ARG A 185 5.28 28.93 -0.36
CA ARG A 185 4.72 30.26 -0.42
C ARG A 185 3.82 30.55 0.78
N ILE A 186 2.92 29.63 1.11
CA ILE A 186 2.05 29.73 2.28
C ILE A 186 2.87 29.81 3.57
N ALA A 187 3.92 28.98 3.71
CA ALA A 187 4.81 29.01 4.88
C ALA A 187 5.55 30.35 5.02
N ARG A 188 5.81 31.07 3.92
CA ARG A 188 6.38 32.43 3.92
C ARG A 188 5.35 33.52 4.22
N GLY A 189 4.09 33.17 4.43
CA GLY A 189 3.00 34.11 4.69
C GLY A 189 2.45 34.79 3.43
N GLU A 190 2.77 34.28 2.23
CA GLU A 190 2.23 34.78 0.97
C GLU A 190 0.77 34.31 0.77
N PRO A 191 -0.10 35.15 0.18
CA PRO A 191 -1.47 34.73 -0.15
C PRO A 191 -1.47 33.73 -1.32
N LEU A 192 -2.56 32.95 -1.45
CA LEU A 192 -2.81 32.12 -2.61
C LEU A 192 -2.81 32.95 -3.90
N LEU A 193 -2.35 32.35 -5.01
CA LEU A 193 -2.26 33.05 -6.32
C LEU A 193 -3.56 33.08 -7.10
N PHE A 194 -4.58 32.38 -6.64
CA PHE A 194 -5.85 32.20 -7.36
C PHE A 194 -7.04 32.41 -6.44
N ASP A 195 -8.07 33.01 -7.00
CA ASP A 195 -9.34 33.27 -6.31
C ASP A 195 -10.32 32.14 -6.64
N GLY A 196 -10.57 31.26 -5.67
CA GLY A 196 -11.50 30.14 -5.81
C GLY A 196 -10.86 28.84 -6.26
N ASP A 197 -11.69 27.82 -6.42
CA ASP A 197 -11.27 26.47 -6.76
C ASP A 197 -10.82 26.41 -8.23
N PRO A 198 -9.57 25.97 -8.52
CA PRO A 198 -9.08 25.89 -9.89
C PRO A 198 -9.78 24.76 -10.65
N ALA A 199 -9.98 24.97 -11.94
CA ALA A 199 -10.55 23.96 -12.82
C ALA A 199 -9.51 22.86 -13.13
N ALA A 200 -9.95 21.59 -13.08
CA ALA A 200 -9.14 20.49 -13.58
C ALA A 200 -9.25 20.39 -15.12
N HIS A 201 -8.14 20.05 -15.78
CA HIS A 201 -8.05 19.83 -17.22
C HIS A 201 -7.59 18.40 -17.51
N GLY A 202 -8.42 17.63 -18.22
CA GLY A 202 -8.13 16.24 -18.53
C GLY A 202 -8.27 15.32 -17.33
N HIS A 203 -7.50 14.23 -17.32
CA HIS A 203 -7.51 13.19 -16.30
C HIS A 203 -6.10 12.67 -16.07
N ALA A 204 -5.75 12.38 -14.83
CA ALA A 204 -4.47 11.80 -14.46
C ALA A 204 -4.66 10.57 -13.56
N ILE A 205 -3.83 9.55 -13.74
CA ILE A 205 -3.80 8.35 -12.92
C ILE A 205 -2.36 8.15 -12.44
N GLU A 206 -2.19 7.98 -11.14
CA GLU A 206 -0.92 7.59 -10.51
C GLU A 206 -0.97 6.10 -10.18
N PHE A 207 0.13 5.41 -10.44
CA PHE A 207 0.36 4.02 -10.05
C PHE A 207 1.57 3.99 -9.11
N ARG A 208 1.37 3.49 -7.91
CA ARG A 208 2.49 3.23 -6.99
C ARG A 208 3.24 1.99 -7.45
N ILE A 209 4.50 2.14 -7.77
CA ILE A 209 5.37 1.03 -8.16
C ILE A 209 6.06 0.52 -6.90
N ASN A 210 5.48 -0.52 -6.32
CA ASN A 210 5.94 -1.10 -5.06
C ASN A 210 6.74 -2.39 -5.31
N GLY A 211 7.76 -2.62 -4.48
CA GLY A 211 8.50 -3.87 -4.39
C GLY A 211 7.70 -4.91 -3.59
N GLU A 212 6.64 -5.42 -4.18
CA GLU A 212 5.70 -6.37 -3.59
C GLU A 212 5.32 -7.44 -4.61
N ASP A 213 5.21 -8.69 -4.17
CA ASP A 213 4.77 -9.81 -5.00
C ASP A 213 3.25 -9.93 -4.95
N ALA A 214 2.57 -9.35 -5.94
CA ALA A 214 1.12 -9.40 -6.02
C ALA A 214 0.57 -10.83 -6.22
N ALA A 215 1.32 -11.72 -6.88
CA ALA A 215 0.96 -13.13 -7.03
C ALA A 215 1.07 -13.90 -5.70
N ALA A 216 1.91 -13.42 -4.77
CA ALA A 216 2.05 -13.94 -3.42
C ALA A 216 1.32 -13.05 -2.38
N ASN A 217 0.11 -12.61 -2.71
CA ASN A 217 -0.75 -11.82 -1.81
C ASN A 217 -0.12 -10.48 -1.36
N PHE A 218 0.59 -9.80 -2.28
CA PHE A 218 1.29 -8.54 -2.06
C PHE A 218 2.35 -8.62 -0.94
N MET A 219 3.04 -9.75 -0.88
CA MET A 219 4.13 -9.91 0.08
C MET A 219 5.28 -8.95 -0.27
N PRO A 220 5.86 -8.27 0.75
CA PRO A 220 7.04 -7.46 0.55
C PRO A 220 8.18 -8.22 -0.12
N ALA A 221 8.80 -7.61 -1.12
CA ALA A 221 9.86 -8.20 -1.92
C ALA A 221 11.12 -7.32 -1.90
N PRO A 222 11.87 -7.29 -0.78
CA PRO A 222 13.14 -6.59 -0.72
C PRO A 222 14.16 -7.25 -1.65
N GLY A 223 15.05 -6.45 -2.23
CA GLY A 223 16.07 -6.97 -3.16
C GLY A 223 16.92 -5.90 -3.81
N THR A 224 17.75 -6.30 -4.76
CA THR A 224 18.56 -5.38 -5.55
C THR A 224 17.93 -5.17 -6.91
N VAL A 225 17.77 -3.91 -7.32
CA VAL A 225 17.30 -3.54 -8.66
C VAL A 225 18.40 -3.90 -9.67
N THR A 226 18.21 -4.96 -10.44
CA THR A 226 19.22 -5.43 -11.42
C THR A 226 19.09 -4.72 -12.77
N ALA A 227 17.84 -4.35 -13.16
CA ALA A 227 17.58 -3.51 -14.32
C ALA A 227 16.45 -2.53 -14.02
N TYR A 228 16.55 -1.32 -14.58
CA TYR A 228 15.57 -0.26 -14.40
C TYR A 228 15.46 0.57 -15.68
N ALA A 229 14.26 0.65 -16.27
CA ALA A 229 13.97 1.50 -17.41
C ALA A 229 12.58 2.12 -17.26
N GLU A 230 12.54 3.45 -17.21
CA GLU A 230 11.30 4.21 -17.08
C GLU A 230 10.59 4.34 -18.44
N PRO A 231 9.26 4.25 -18.47
CA PRO A 231 8.49 4.61 -19.65
C PRO A 231 8.60 6.12 -19.92
N ALA A 232 8.50 6.52 -21.16
CA ALA A 232 8.60 7.91 -21.56
C ALA A 232 7.55 8.31 -22.60
N GLY A 233 7.54 9.58 -22.96
CA GLY A 233 6.65 10.15 -23.99
C GLY A 233 5.57 11.07 -23.44
N PRO A 234 4.73 11.64 -24.32
CA PRO A 234 3.73 12.64 -23.93
C PRO A 234 2.76 12.10 -22.89
N GLY A 235 2.57 12.87 -21.79
CA GLY A 235 1.66 12.53 -20.71
C GLY A 235 2.12 11.39 -19.80
N VAL A 236 3.43 11.10 -19.78
CA VAL A 236 4.04 10.15 -18.85
C VAL A 236 5.07 10.89 -18.01
N ARG A 237 4.93 10.79 -16.68
CA ARG A 237 5.86 11.27 -15.66
C ARG A 237 6.22 10.11 -14.73
N VAL A 238 7.48 9.98 -14.39
CA VAL A 238 7.95 9.04 -13.37
C VAL A 238 8.69 9.81 -12.30
N ASP A 239 8.24 9.66 -11.05
CA ASP A 239 8.94 10.17 -9.87
C ASP A 239 9.59 8.97 -9.17
N SER A 240 10.88 8.75 -9.39
CA SER A 240 11.60 7.56 -8.94
C SER A 240 12.54 7.84 -7.78
N GLY A 241 12.56 6.91 -6.81
CA GLY A 241 13.54 6.85 -5.73
C GLY A 241 14.65 5.82 -5.95
N VAL A 242 14.62 5.06 -7.06
CA VAL A 242 15.56 3.96 -7.33
C VAL A 242 16.15 4.05 -8.73
N ARG A 243 17.22 3.28 -8.94
CA ARG A 243 17.89 3.06 -10.22
C ARG A 243 18.52 1.68 -10.23
N ALA A 244 19.02 1.21 -11.37
CA ALA A 244 19.79 -0.02 -11.44
C ALA A 244 20.96 0.02 -10.44
N GLY A 245 21.10 -1.06 -9.65
CA GLY A 245 22.05 -1.17 -8.54
C GLY A 245 21.55 -0.69 -7.18
N SER A 246 20.35 -0.06 -7.09
CA SER A 246 19.75 0.29 -5.79
C SER A 246 19.39 -0.96 -5.00
N VAL A 247 19.64 -0.94 -3.69
CA VAL A 247 19.24 -2.00 -2.76
C VAL A 247 18.02 -1.53 -1.99
N VAL A 248 16.91 -2.26 -2.10
CA VAL A 248 15.65 -2.01 -1.41
C VAL A 248 15.60 -2.92 -0.20
N GLY A 249 15.68 -2.33 0.99
CA GLY A 249 15.66 -3.07 2.26
C GLY A 249 14.25 -3.23 2.81
N GLY A 250 14.03 -4.30 3.59
CA GLY A 250 12.74 -4.59 4.21
C GLY A 250 12.34 -3.65 5.37
N GLN A 251 13.25 -2.77 5.81
CA GLN A 251 13.00 -1.83 6.93
C GLN A 251 12.36 -0.51 6.50
N PHE A 252 12.20 -0.25 5.21
CA PHE A 252 11.56 0.95 4.66
C PHE A 252 10.23 0.61 4.00
N ASP A 253 9.59 1.62 3.41
CA ASP A 253 8.39 1.44 2.59
C ASP A 253 8.72 0.67 1.31
N SER A 254 7.73 -0.06 0.77
CA SER A 254 7.87 -0.84 -0.46
C SER A 254 7.90 0.01 -1.73
N MET A 255 7.52 1.29 -1.66
CA MET A 255 7.38 2.16 -2.82
C MET A 255 8.73 2.52 -3.44
N LEU A 256 8.91 2.15 -4.71
CA LEU A 256 10.11 2.41 -5.50
C LEU A 256 10.01 3.69 -6.32
N ALA A 257 8.82 3.90 -6.90
CA ALA A 257 8.52 5.01 -7.79
C ALA A 257 7.01 5.24 -7.87
N LYS A 258 6.63 6.37 -8.48
CA LYS A 258 5.28 6.69 -8.90
C LYS A 258 5.27 6.90 -10.41
N LEU A 259 4.36 6.22 -11.09
CA LEU A 259 4.09 6.46 -12.51
C LEU A 259 2.81 7.28 -12.61
N ILE A 260 2.90 8.49 -13.14
CA ILE A 260 1.77 9.38 -13.36
C ILE A 260 1.51 9.49 -14.86
N VAL A 261 0.28 9.18 -15.26
CA VAL A 261 -0.13 9.17 -16.66
C VAL A 261 -1.32 10.10 -16.85
N THR A 262 -1.26 10.98 -17.85
CA THR A 262 -2.30 11.96 -18.16
C THR A 262 -2.96 11.70 -19.51
N GLY A 263 -4.24 12.04 -19.62
CA GLY A 263 -5.01 12.04 -20.86
C GLY A 263 -6.01 13.19 -20.89
N ARG A 264 -6.59 13.50 -22.05
CA ARG A 264 -7.69 14.47 -22.12
C ARG A 264 -8.96 13.94 -21.48
N THR A 265 -9.08 12.61 -21.41
CA THR A 265 -10.16 11.88 -20.78
C THR A 265 -9.58 10.74 -19.95
N ARG A 266 -10.36 10.19 -19.01
CA ARG A 266 -10.00 8.99 -18.24
C ARG A 266 -9.61 7.82 -19.15
N ARG A 267 -10.37 7.61 -20.22
CA ARG A 267 -10.10 6.55 -21.20
C ARG A 267 -8.73 6.72 -21.86
N GLU A 268 -8.39 7.94 -22.32
CA GLU A 268 -7.05 8.21 -22.87
C GLU A 268 -5.94 7.98 -21.86
N ALA A 269 -6.15 8.35 -20.59
CA ALA A 269 -5.19 8.07 -19.52
C ALA A 269 -5.00 6.57 -19.31
N ILE A 270 -6.07 5.77 -19.28
CA ILE A 270 -6.03 4.30 -19.18
C ILE A 270 -5.27 3.68 -20.37
N GLU A 271 -5.58 4.09 -21.61
CA GLU A 271 -4.92 3.57 -22.81
C GLU A 271 -3.42 3.90 -22.82
N ARG A 272 -3.04 5.09 -22.37
CA ARG A 272 -1.65 5.50 -22.21
C ARG A 272 -0.95 4.76 -21.08
N ALA A 273 -1.64 4.50 -19.97
CA ALA A 273 -1.12 3.73 -18.85
C ALA A 273 -0.80 2.29 -19.23
N ARG A 274 -1.64 1.63 -20.05
CA ARG A 274 -1.37 0.30 -20.60
C ARG A 274 -0.03 0.25 -21.33
N ARG A 275 0.24 1.26 -22.19
CA ARG A 275 1.52 1.36 -22.90
C ARG A 275 2.66 1.60 -21.91
N ALA A 276 2.53 2.60 -21.03
CA ALA A 276 3.57 2.99 -20.10
C ALA A 276 3.97 1.84 -19.18
N LEU A 277 3.00 1.12 -18.58
CA LEU A 277 3.29 -0.04 -17.73
C LEU A 277 3.85 -1.24 -18.51
N GLY A 278 3.54 -1.35 -19.83
CA GLY A 278 4.14 -2.35 -20.70
C GLY A 278 5.61 -2.07 -21.04
N GLU A 279 6.03 -0.80 -20.98
CA GLU A 279 7.41 -0.36 -21.23
C GLU A 279 8.23 -0.28 -19.92
N TYR A 280 7.58 -0.26 -18.74
CA TYR A 280 8.26 -0.09 -17.46
C TYR A 280 9.01 -1.35 -17.06
N VAL A 281 10.31 -1.25 -16.87
CA VAL A 281 11.16 -2.37 -16.46
C VAL A 281 11.71 -2.12 -15.07
N VAL A 282 11.36 -2.99 -14.13
CA VAL A 282 12.02 -3.12 -12.83
C VAL A 282 12.31 -4.59 -12.62
N ALA A 283 13.59 -4.95 -12.56
CA ALA A 283 14.03 -6.34 -12.41
C ALA A 283 14.89 -6.53 -11.16
N GLY A 284 14.99 -7.79 -10.70
CA GLY A 284 15.75 -8.20 -9.53
C GLY A 284 14.88 -8.74 -8.39
N PHE A 285 13.62 -8.32 -8.32
CA PHE A 285 12.62 -8.80 -7.38
C PHE A 285 11.20 -8.51 -7.91
N PRO A 286 10.16 -9.16 -7.37
CA PRO A 286 8.77 -8.92 -7.75
C PRO A 286 8.31 -7.48 -7.46
N THR A 287 7.45 -6.96 -8.34
CA THR A 287 6.79 -5.67 -8.19
C THR A 287 5.29 -5.80 -8.45
N VAL A 288 4.52 -4.77 -8.08
CA VAL A 288 3.08 -4.70 -8.35
C VAL A 288 2.73 -4.36 -9.81
N ILE A 289 3.71 -4.14 -10.70
CA ILE A 289 3.46 -3.81 -12.12
C ILE A 289 2.52 -4.80 -12.80
N PRO A 290 2.66 -6.14 -12.65
CA PRO A 290 1.72 -7.11 -13.24
C PRO A 290 0.27 -6.92 -12.77
N PHE A 291 0.07 -6.57 -11.50
CA PHE A 291 -1.26 -6.25 -10.98
C PHE A 291 -1.83 -4.99 -11.65
N HIS A 292 -1.06 -3.92 -11.77
CA HIS A 292 -1.53 -2.71 -12.45
C HIS A 292 -1.89 -2.97 -13.92
N GLN A 293 -1.11 -3.78 -14.62
CA GLN A 293 -1.42 -4.19 -16.00
C GLN A 293 -2.72 -4.98 -16.09
N ALA A 294 -2.99 -5.86 -15.14
CA ALA A 294 -4.24 -6.60 -15.05
C ALA A 294 -5.42 -5.69 -14.75
N MET A 295 -5.27 -4.76 -13.80
CA MET A 295 -6.30 -3.79 -13.41
C MET A 295 -6.74 -2.90 -14.58
N LEU A 296 -5.80 -2.45 -15.40
CA LEU A 296 -6.13 -1.63 -16.59
C LEU A 296 -6.98 -2.38 -17.66
N ASN A 297 -7.12 -3.69 -17.52
CA ASN A 297 -7.96 -4.53 -18.37
C ASN A 297 -9.18 -5.09 -17.64
N ASN A 298 -9.29 -4.83 -16.34
CA ASN A 298 -10.42 -5.31 -15.53
C ASN A 298 -11.61 -4.35 -15.67
N PRO A 299 -12.81 -4.86 -16.04
CA PRO A 299 -14.01 -4.03 -16.18
C PRO A 299 -14.37 -3.26 -14.91
N ALA A 300 -14.12 -3.83 -13.72
CA ALA A 300 -14.41 -3.16 -12.45
C ALA A 300 -13.64 -1.84 -12.29
N PHE A 301 -12.39 -1.77 -12.75
CA PHE A 301 -11.58 -0.55 -12.72
C PHE A 301 -11.80 0.33 -13.95
N VAL A 302 -11.84 -0.27 -15.15
CA VAL A 302 -12.02 0.51 -16.39
C VAL A 302 -13.35 1.25 -16.37
N GLY A 303 -14.41 0.55 -15.92
CA GLY A 303 -15.75 1.10 -15.84
C GLY A 303 -16.41 1.28 -17.21
N ASP A 304 -17.64 1.73 -17.17
CA ASP A 304 -18.46 2.09 -18.33
C ASP A 304 -19.23 3.39 -18.07
N GLU A 305 -20.37 3.61 -18.77
CA GLU A 305 -21.20 4.81 -18.61
C GLU A 305 -21.86 4.89 -17.22
N ASP A 306 -22.09 3.74 -16.56
CA ASP A 306 -22.72 3.64 -15.25
C ASP A 306 -21.71 3.81 -14.09
N GLY A 307 -20.41 3.79 -14.37
CA GLY A 307 -19.37 3.98 -13.38
C GLY A 307 -18.31 2.88 -13.36
N PHE A 308 -17.60 2.77 -12.25
CA PHE A 308 -16.68 1.67 -11.98
C PHE A 308 -17.02 1.04 -10.62
N SER A 309 -16.63 -0.22 -10.41
CA SER A 309 -17.09 -1.03 -9.28
C SER A 309 -16.03 -1.18 -8.19
N VAL A 310 -14.90 -0.46 -8.29
CA VAL A 310 -13.82 -0.54 -7.30
C VAL A 310 -14.20 0.24 -6.04
N TYR A 311 -13.91 -0.36 -4.89
CA TYR A 311 -14.09 0.21 -3.56
C TYR A 311 -12.90 -0.19 -2.66
N THR A 312 -12.82 0.36 -1.45
CA THR A 312 -11.63 0.26 -0.58
C THR A 312 -11.18 -1.17 -0.23
N ARG A 313 -12.07 -2.16 -0.29
CA ARG A 313 -11.78 -3.57 -0.01
C ARG A 313 -11.95 -4.49 -1.23
N TRP A 314 -12.07 -3.89 -2.40
CA TRP A 314 -12.35 -4.65 -3.64
C TRP A 314 -11.30 -5.74 -3.93
N ILE A 315 -10.01 -5.45 -3.67
CA ILE A 315 -8.92 -6.42 -3.89
C ILE A 315 -9.06 -7.64 -2.98
N GLU A 316 -9.47 -7.44 -1.72
CA GLU A 316 -9.63 -8.52 -0.75
C GLU A 316 -10.89 -9.35 -0.97
N GLU A 317 -11.94 -8.74 -1.51
CA GLU A 317 -13.28 -9.34 -1.54
C GLU A 317 -13.69 -9.85 -2.94
N GLU A 318 -13.23 -9.21 -4.01
CA GLU A 318 -13.70 -9.51 -5.37
C GLU A 318 -12.59 -9.80 -6.38
N TRP A 319 -11.32 -9.45 -6.07
CA TRP A 319 -10.23 -9.74 -6.98
C TRP A 319 -9.89 -11.23 -6.99
N ASP A 320 -10.12 -11.88 -8.14
CA ASP A 320 -9.85 -13.29 -8.38
C ASP A 320 -8.84 -13.53 -9.53
N GLY A 321 -8.20 -12.44 -10.01
CA GLY A 321 -7.30 -12.49 -11.15
C GLY A 321 -6.01 -13.25 -10.84
N GLU A 322 -5.70 -14.24 -11.68
CA GLU A 322 -4.40 -14.89 -11.67
C GLU A 322 -3.34 -13.95 -12.22
N LEU A 323 -2.27 -13.76 -11.46
CA LEU A 323 -1.10 -13.02 -11.90
C LEU A 323 0.04 -13.99 -12.22
N PRO A 324 0.87 -13.69 -13.23
CA PRO A 324 2.04 -14.50 -13.47
C PRO A 324 2.92 -14.49 -12.22
N SER A 325 3.21 -15.67 -11.68
CA SER A 325 4.20 -15.80 -10.63
C SER A 325 5.54 -15.31 -11.17
N THR A 326 6.15 -14.35 -10.51
CA THR A 326 7.52 -13.96 -10.84
C THR A 326 8.40 -15.18 -10.56
N PRO A 327 9.14 -15.71 -11.56
CA PRO A 327 10.07 -16.80 -11.29
C PRO A 327 10.96 -16.37 -10.13
N ALA A 328 11.11 -17.24 -9.12
CA ALA A 328 12.11 -17.01 -8.10
C ALA A 328 13.40 -16.69 -8.84
N THR A 329 13.91 -15.47 -8.69
CA THR A 329 15.24 -15.16 -9.17
C THR A 329 16.13 -16.09 -8.37
N ASP A 330 16.63 -17.15 -9.02
CA ASP A 330 17.72 -17.91 -8.47
C ASP A 330 18.82 -16.87 -8.19
N GLU A 331 19.01 -16.54 -6.91
CA GLU A 331 20.19 -15.77 -6.47
C GLU A 331 21.48 -16.50 -6.87
N ASP A 332 21.36 -17.73 -7.38
CA ASP A 332 22.37 -18.60 -7.95
C ASP A 332 22.26 -18.76 -9.47
N ALA A 333 21.40 -18.05 -10.18
CA ALA A 333 21.58 -17.91 -11.61
C ALA A 333 22.87 -17.09 -11.77
N ASP A 334 23.98 -17.81 -11.77
CA ASP A 334 25.21 -17.38 -12.37
C ASP A 334 24.84 -16.82 -13.76
N THR A 335 24.46 -15.51 -13.75
CA THR A 335 24.35 -14.77 -14.99
C THR A 335 25.73 -14.93 -15.58
N GLY A 336 25.85 -15.78 -16.61
CA GLY A 336 27.09 -16.08 -17.28
C GLY A 336 27.72 -14.85 -17.94
N ALA A 337 27.73 -13.75 -17.23
CA ALA A 337 28.64 -12.66 -17.48
C ALA A 337 30.05 -13.25 -17.26
N PRO A 338 30.88 -13.35 -18.29
CA PRO A 338 32.18 -13.94 -18.17
C PRO A 338 32.92 -13.26 -17.01
N ALA A 339 33.45 -14.09 -16.10
CA ALA A 339 34.21 -13.60 -14.96
C ALA A 339 35.24 -12.60 -15.48
N ARG A 340 35.24 -11.38 -14.97
CA ARG A 340 36.15 -10.32 -15.39
C ARG A 340 37.32 -10.25 -14.42
N ARG A 341 38.53 -10.18 -14.98
CA ARG A 341 39.75 -9.92 -14.22
C ARG A 341 40.17 -8.47 -14.41
N THR A 342 40.39 -7.78 -13.31
CA THR A 342 40.85 -6.39 -13.32
C THR A 342 42.39 -6.37 -13.29
N PHE A 343 42.99 -5.65 -14.23
CA PHE A 343 44.42 -5.40 -14.32
C PHE A 343 44.71 -3.92 -14.20
N ALA A 344 45.71 -3.56 -13.43
CA ALA A 344 46.26 -2.21 -13.46
C ALA A 344 47.30 -2.14 -14.61
N VAL A 345 47.03 -1.32 -15.60
CA VAL A 345 47.91 -1.08 -16.75
C VAL A 345 48.41 0.35 -16.68
N GLU A 346 49.69 0.55 -16.93
CA GLU A 346 50.31 1.87 -17.03
C GLU A 346 50.47 2.24 -18.49
N ILE A 347 49.84 3.34 -18.92
CA ILE A 347 49.94 3.89 -20.27
C ILE A 347 50.37 5.36 -20.13
N ASP A 348 51.49 5.70 -20.74
CA ASP A 348 52.09 7.05 -20.70
C ASP A 348 52.23 7.62 -19.27
N GLY A 349 52.66 6.75 -18.32
CA GLY A 349 52.82 7.13 -16.91
C GLY A 349 51.50 7.30 -16.12
N ARG A 350 50.35 6.92 -16.69
CA ARG A 350 49.06 6.90 -16.02
C ARG A 350 48.60 5.48 -15.74
N ARG A 351 48.29 5.19 -14.50
CA ARG A 351 47.73 3.92 -14.07
C ARG A 351 46.21 3.89 -14.38
N ILE A 352 45.80 2.93 -15.21
CA ILE A 352 44.42 2.70 -15.61
C ILE A 352 44.03 1.28 -15.19
N GLU A 353 42.85 1.10 -14.58
CA GLU A 353 42.28 -0.22 -14.29
C GLU A 353 41.45 -0.69 -15.48
N VAL A 354 41.80 -1.84 -16.05
CA VAL A 354 41.13 -2.46 -17.20
C VAL A 354 40.54 -3.78 -16.75
N ALA A 355 39.21 -3.93 -16.85
CA ALA A 355 38.49 -5.18 -16.58
C ALA A 355 38.28 -5.95 -17.89
N LEU A 356 38.94 -7.09 -18.04
CA LEU A 356 38.80 -7.97 -19.20
C LEU A 356 38.06 -9.26 -18.83
N PRO A 357 37.23 -9.82 -19.77
CA PRO A 357 36.68 -11.17 -19.60
C PRO A 357 37.79 -12.20 -19.37
N GLU A 358 37.60 -13.12 -18.41
CA GLU A 358 38.62 -14.11 -18.03
C GLU A 358 39.02 -15.00 -19.20
N GLU A 359 38.14 -15.20 -20.18
CA GLU A 359 38.36 -15.91 -21.42
C GLU A 359 39.46 -15.27 -22.32
N LEU A 360 39.60 -13.95 -22.26
CA LEU A 360 40.65 -13.23 -23.02
C LEU A 360 42.00 -13.21 -22.29
N VAL A 361 42.05 -13.67 -21.05
CA VAL A 361 43.26 -13.63 -20.21
C VAL A 361 43.84 -15.01 -19.95
N ALA A 362 43.12 -16.09 -20.29
CA ALA A 362 43.53 -17.46 -20.07
C ALA A 362 44.41 -17.98 -21.23
N ALA A 363 45.68 -17.53 -21.28
CA ALA A 363 46.73 -18.18 -22.06
C ALA A 363 47.64 -18.97 -21.10
N GLY A 364 47.19 -20.15 -20.61
CA GLY A 364 47.97 -21.06 -19.80
C GLY A 364 47.18 -22.32 -19.39
N PRO A 365 47.82 -23.50 -19.22
CA PRO A 365 47.08 -24.74 -18.93
C PRO A 365 46.35 -24.67 -17.58
N ALA A 366 45.03 -24.87 -17.64
CA ALA A 366 44.14 -24.80 -16.51
C ALA A 366 44.45 -25.90 -15.48
N LYS A 367 44.94 -25.54 -14.30
CA LYS A 367 44.90 -26.39 -13.11
C LYS A 367 43.44 -26.44 -12.61
N ARG A 368 42.79 -27.62 -12.76
CA ARG A 368 41.50 -27.90 -12.16
C ARG A 368 41.57 -27.68 -10.65
N LYS A 369 40.93 -26.63 -10.17
CA LYS A 369 40.63 -26.47 -8.72
C LYS A 369 39.61 -27.52 -8.30
N PRO A 370 39.79 -28.17 -7.13
CA PRO A 370 38.78 -29.10 -6.64
C PRO A 370 37.48 -28.33 -6.38
N LYS A 371 36.36 -28.86 -6.89
CA LYS A 371 35.00 -28.37 -6.57
C LYS A 371 34.86 -28.36 -5.04
N LYS A 372 34.71 -27.16 -4.46
CA LYS A 372 34.19 -27.06 -3.09
C LYS A 372 32.85 -27.79 -3.08
N ARG A 373 32.75 -28.82 -2.22
CA ARG A 373 31.47 -29.46 -1.88
C ARG A 373 30.53 -28.34 -1.43
N ARG A 374 29.44 -28.14 -2.16
CA ARG A 374 28.27 -27.38 -1.69
C ARG A 374 27.92 -27.93 -0.32
N ALA A 375 27.96 -27.09 0.70
CA ALA A 375 27.26 -27.40 1.93
C ALA A 375 25.78 -27.56 1.52
N ASN A 376 25.25 -28.76 1.72
CA ASN A 376 23.82 -28.98 1.58
C ASN A 376 23.13 -27.94 2.46
N LYS A 377 22.35 -27.01 1.84
CA LYS A 377 21.27 -26.37 2.57
C LYS A 377 20.44 -27.53 3.12
N ALA A 378 20.42 -27.68 4.44
CA ALA A 378 19.55 -28.64 5.10
C ALA A 378 18.14 -28.42 4.53
N ALA A 379 17.57 -29.46 3.94
CA ALA A 379 16.15 -29.44 3.58
C ALA A 379 15.41 -29.10 4.87
N VAL A 380 14.66 -28.02 4.87
CA VAL A 380 13.82 -27.61 5.99
C VAL A 380 12.92 -28.82 6.27
N SER A 381 12.96 -29.39 7.50
CA SER A 381 12.12 -30.53 7.85
C SER A 381 10.65 -30.12 7.68
N GLY A 382 9.76 -31.05 7.35
CA GLY A 382 8.33 -30.75 7.24
C GLY A 382 7.69 -30.22 8.54
N ASP A 383 8.45 -30.20 9.62
CA ASP A 383 8.06 -29.70 10.94
C ASP A 383 8.50 -28.24 11.18
N ALA A 384 9.42 -27.71 10.39
CA ALA A 384 9.97 -26.38 10.62
C ALA A 384 9.07 -25.27 10.05
N VAL A 385 8.80 -24.26 10.86
CA VAL A 385 8.19 -23.00 10.47
C VAL A 385 9.31 -22.03 10.13
N ALA A 386 9.42 -21.68 8.85
CA ALA A 386 10.46 -20.79 8.35
C ALA A 386 9.89 -19.40 8.01
N SER A 387 10.70 -18.36 8.16
CA SER A 387 10.32 -17.01 7.75
C SER A 387 10.13 -16.94 6.23
N PRO A 388 8.98 -16.45 5.73
CA PRO A 388 8.72 -16.30 4.31
C PRO A 388 9.53 -15.15 3.68
N MET A 389 10.03 -14.21 4.50
CA MET A 389 10.70 -12.99 4.06
C MET A 389 11.73 -12.49 5.06
N GLN A 390 12.51 -11.49 4.69
CA GLN A 390 13.30 -10.71 5.65
C GLN A 390 12.37 -9.74 6.39
N ALA A 391 12.34 -9.80 7.74
CA ALA A 391 11.40 -9.03 8.54
C ALA A 391 11.89 -8.83 9.98
N SER A 392 11.20 -7.94 10.71
CA SER A 392 11.31 -7.81 12.17
C SER A 392 10.18 -8.60 12.85
N VAL A 393 10.47 -9.26 13.94
CA VAL A 393 9.44 -9.93 14.77
C VAL A 393 8.78 -8.86 15.65
N ILE A 394 7.50 -8.57 15.43
CA ILE A 394 6.79 -7.57 16.25
C ILE A 394 5.93 -8.20 17.35
N LYS A 395 5.56 -9.46 17.19
CA LYS A 395 4.78 -10.18 18.18
C LYS A 395 5.04 -11.68 18.10
N VAL A 396 5.15 -12.35 19.26
CA VAL A 396 5.17 -13.80 19.39
C VAL A 396 3.94 -14.18 20.20
N ASN A 397 3.07 -15.03 19.65
CA ASN A 397 1.79 -15.40 20.23
C ASN A 397 1.79 -16.79 20.90
N VAL A 398 2.92 -17.49 20.85
CA VAL A 398 3.05 -18.87 21.37
C VAL A 398 4.26 -18.98 22.28
N GLU A 399 4.24 -19.99 23.15
CA GLU A 399 5.33 -20.33 24.06
C GLU A 399 5.92 -21.71 23.72
N GLU A 400 7.14 -21.97 24.16
CA GLU A 400 7.80 -23.28 24.02
C GLU A 400 6.95 -24.38 24.67
N GLY A 401 6.65 -25.45 23.95
CA GLY A 401 5.80 -26.55 24.38
C GLY A 401 4.29 -26.35 24.23
N GLN A 402 3.83 -25.21 23.77
CA GLN A 402 2.40 -24.93 23.53
C GLN A 402 1.85 -25.76 22.37
N GLU A 403 0.70 -26.40 22.53
CA GLU A 403 -0.03 -27.06 21.43
C GLU A 403 -0.78 -26.01 20.60
N VAL A 404 -0.70 -26.14 19.28
CA VAL A 404 -1.35 -25.25 18.32
C VAL A 404 -2.10 -26.06 17.25
N ALA A 405 -3.21 -25.48 16.76
CA ALA A 405 -3.97 -26.02 15.65
C ALA A 405 -3.47 -25.46 14.31
N GLU A 406 -3.76 -26.17 13.22
CA GLU A 406 -3.50 -25.64 11.88
C GLU A 406 -4.26 -24.31 11.66
N GLY A 407 -3.55 -23.28 11.19
CA GLY A 407 -4.10 -21.95 10.98
C GLY A 407 -3.89 -20.98 12.15
N ASP A 408 -3.52 -21.43 13.34
CA ASP A 408 -3.22 -20.56 14.48
C ASP A 408 -2.07 -19.60 14.16
N VAL A 409 -2.19 -18.35 14.60
CA VAL A 409 -1.16 -17.32 14.39
C VAL A 409 -0.05 -17.51 15.44
N LEU A 410 1.10 -18.01 15.00
CA LEU A 410 2.27 -18.28 15.86
C LEU A 410 2.99 -16.99 16.23
N LEU A 411 3.24 -16.13 15.27
CA LEU A 411 3.91 -14.84 15.46
C LEU A 411 3.53 -13.87 14.36
N VAL A 412 3.87 -12.59 14.52
CA VAL A 412 3.65 -11.56 13.53
C VAL A 412 4.99 -10.95 13.13
N LEU A 413 5.26 -10.98 11.85
CA LEU A 413 6.43 -10.35 11.23
C LEU A 413 6.03 -9.00 10.64
N GLU A 414 6.90 -8.01 10.74
CA GLU A 414 6.77 -6.73 10.06
C GLU A 414 7.88 -6.59 9.02
N ALA A 415 7.47 -6.34 7.78
CA ALA A 415 8.37 -5.93 6.71
C ALA A 415 7.70 -4.80 5.92
N MET A 416 8.45 -3.75 5.60
CA MET A 416 7.97 -2.60 4.82
C MET A 416 6.66 -2.00 5.38
N LYS A 417 6.56 -1.87 6.71
CA LYS A 417 5.38 -1.39 7.46
C LYS A 417 4.12 -2.25 7.31
N MET A 418 4.26 -3.46 6.79
CA MET A 418 3.16 -4.42 6.69
C MET A 418 3.31 -5.53 7.72
N GLU A 419 2.27 -5.74 8.52
CA GLU A 419 2.17 -6.85 9.45
C GLU A 419 1.78 -8.14 8.70
N ASN A 420 2.57 -9.18 8.87
CA ASN A 420 2.35 -10.48 8.23
C ASN A 420 2.28 -11.57 9.29
N PRO A 421 1.09 -12.13 9.56
CA PRO A 421 0.94 -13.23 10.49
C PRO A 421 1.52 -14.52 9.91
N VAL A 422 2.41 -15.17 10.67
CA VAL A 422 2.90 -16.51 10.38
C VAL A 422 2.00 -17.51 11.08
N LYS A 423 1.36 -18.38 10.30
CA LYS A 423 0.38 -19.35 10.81
C LYS A 423 0.98 -20.75 10.90
N ALA A 424 0.47 -21.54 11.82
CA ALA A 424 0.76 -22.98 11.90
C ALA A 424 0.28 -23.68 10.62
N HIS A 425 1.16 -24.42 9.96
CA HIS A 425 0.85 -25.20 8.77
C HIS A 425 0.36 -26.63 9.10
N LYS A 426 0.38 -27.00 10.35
CA LYS A 426 -0.14 -28.26 10.88
C LYS A 426 -0.40 -28.16 12.38
N VAL A 427 -1.13 -29.12 12.93
CA VAL A 427 -1.27 -29.33 14.37
C VAL A 427 0.05 -29.84 14.96
N GLY A 428 0.44 -29.38 16.14
CA GLY A 428 1.63 -29.84 16.85
C GLY A 428 2.01 -28.97 18.04
N ALA A 429 3.00 -29.42 18.79
CA ALA A 429 3.59 -28.66 19.90
C ALA A 429 4.75 -27.79 19.37
N VAL A 430 4.79 -26.53 19.80
CA VAL A 430 5.87 -25.58 19.48
C VAL A 430 7.17 -26.04 20.14
N THR A 431 8.23 -26.20 19.36
CA THR A 431 9.56 -26.58 19.88
C THR A 431 10.64 -25.75 19.18
N GLY A 432 11.71 -25.45 19.91
CA GLY A 432 12.84 -24.71 19.37
C GLY A 432 12.51 -23.29 18.94
N LEU A 433 11.71 -22.58 19.74
CA LEU A 433 11.37 -21.17 19.50
C LEU A 433 12.65 -20.31 19.47
N ALA A 434 13.10 -19.93 18.27
CA ALA A 434 14.40 -19.30 18.02
C ALA A 434 14.33 -17.79 17.85
N VAL A 435 13.17 -17.16 18.11
CA VAL A 435 12.94 -15.73 17.85
C VAL A 435 12.33 -15.03 19.06
N GLU A 436 12.64 -13.75 19.18
CA GLU A 436 12.09 -12.84 20.19
C GLU A 436 11.56 -11.56 19.56
N VAL A 437 10.68 -10.86 20.26
CA VAL A 437 10.12 -9.58 19.80
C VAL A 437 11.25 -8.56 19.63
N GLY A 438 11.28 -7.87 18.48
CA GLY A 438 12.34 -6.93 18.07
C GLY A 438 13.48 -7.60 17.31
N GLY A 439 13.54 -8.94 17.24
CA GLY A 439 14.54 -9.68 16.48
C GLY A 439 14.36 -9.53 14.97
N GLN A 440 15.48 -9.55 14.22
CA GLN A 440 15.50 -9.56 12.75
C GLN A 440 15.64 -10.97 12.24
N VAL A 441 14.84 -11.35 11.26
CA VAL A 441 14.88 -12.67 10.61
C VAL A 441 15.08 -12.52 9.10
N ASN A 442 15.85 -13.44 8.51
CA ASN A 442 16.03 -13.51 7.07
C ASN A 442 15.05 -14.52 6.45
N LYS A 443 14.75 -14.37 5.16
CA LYS A 443 13.95 -15.34 4.40
C LYS A 443 14.54 -16.75 4.55
N GLY A 444 13.69 -17.70 4.91
CA GLY A 444 14.06 -19.11 5.14
C GLY A 444 14.75 -19.40 6.47
N ALA A 445 14.89 -18.42 7.37
CA ALA A 445 15.33 -18.67 8.74
C ALA A 445 14.27 -19.48 9.48
N VAL A 446 14.68 -20.53 10.16
CA VAL A 446 13.76 -21.34 11.00
C VAL A 446 13.40 -20.52 12.23
N LEU A 447 12.11 -20.33 12.45
CA LEU A 447 11.54 -19.56 13.57
C LEU A 447 11.23 -20.48 14.76
N MET A 448 10.70 -21.66 14.48
CA MET A 448 10.36 -22.73 15.42
C MET A 448 10.09 -24.04 14.65
N GLU A 449 9.86 -25.14 15.37
CA GLU A 449 9.36 -26.39 14.82
C GLU A 449 8.01 -26.75 15.46
N LEU A 450 7.13 -27.43 14.71
CA LEU A 450 5.87 -28.00 15.21
C LEU A 450 6.03 -29.53 15.25
N LYS A 451 6.02 -30.13 16.43
CA LYS A 451 6.16 -31.59 16.63
C LYS A 451 4.91 -32.22 17.19
#